data_7b21f223373245b7b65e3c136574714b
#
_entry.id   7b21f223373245b7b65e3c136574714b
#
_cell.length_a   1.000
_cell.length_b   1.000
_cell.length_c   1.000
_cell.angle_alpha   90.00
_cell.angle_beta   90.00
_cell.angle_gamma   90.00
#
_symmetry.space_group_name_H-M   'P 1'
#
loop_
_entity.id
_entity.type
_entity.pdbx_description
1 polymer ?
#
loop_
_entity_poly.entity_id
_entity_poly.type
_entity_poly.pdbx_seq_one_letter_code
_entity_poly.pdbx_strand_id
1 'polypeptide(L)'
;MRLLIDTDSVQFRVAGPAKPKPDYKDKERQATTRDGEPIWTVRLDAIEPEREARETIWVEVAGDEPKLTADELVQVDGLVFAPWISGPARKDHKIVRNFRADTVTLASASGKPSIHAA
;
A
#
# COMPACT_ATOMS: atom_id res chain seq x y z
N MET A 1 -7.70 -1.62 -15.17
CA MET A 1 -8.51 -2.49 -14.31
C MET A 1 -8.23 -2.18 -12.84
N ARG A 2 -9.25 -2.08 -12.05
CA ARG A 2 -9.10 -1.84 -10.62
C ARG A 2 -9.90 -2.89 -9.86
N LEU A 3 -9.25 -3.56 -8.94
CA LEU A 3 -9.89 -4.61 -8.14
C LEU A 3 -9.82 -4.23 -6.67
N LEU A 4 -10.97 -4.08 -6.04
CA LEU A 4 -11.03 -3.86 -4.60
C LEU A 4 -10.70 -5.17 -3.90
N ILE A 5 -9.81 -5.10 -2.94
CA ILE A 5 -9.34 -6.29 -2.24
C ILE A 5 -10.03 -6.41 -0.89
N ASP A 6 -10.58 -7.59 -0.64
CA ASP A 6 -11.12 -7.91 0.68
C ASP A 6 -9.94 -8.20 1.61
N THR A 7 -9.79 -7.39 2.64
CA THR A 7 -8.67 -7.49 3.57
C THR A 7 -9.03 -8.17 4.88
N ASP A 8 -10.25 -8.71 5.00
CA ASP A 8 -10.72 -9.26 6.27
C ASP A 8 -9.87 -10.43 6.78
N SER A 9 -9.34 -11.24 5.88
CA SER A 9 -8.54 -12.40 6.26
C SER A 9 -7.03 -12.17 6.14
N VAL A 10 -6.61 -10.92 5.96
CA VAL A 10 -5.21 -10.57 5.75
C VAL A 10 -4.75 -9.65 6.86
N GLN A 11 -3.61 -9.96 7.44
CA GLN A 11 -2.94 -9.06 8.37
C GLN A 11 -1.86 -8.31 7.63
N PHE A 12 -1.73 -7.02 7.91
CA PHE A 12 -0.68 -6.20 7.33
C PHE A 12 0.27 -5.73 8.42
N ARG A 13 1.55 -5.93 8.17
CA ARG A 13 2.61 -5.51 9.10
C ARG A 13 3.57 -4.59 8.37
N VAL A 14 3.99 -3.53 9.04
CA VAL A 14 4.91 -2.57 8.43
C VAL A 14 6.26 -3.24 8.22
N ALA A 15 6.74 -3.23 6.98
CA ALA A 15 8.04 -3.78 6.62
C ALA A 15 9.12 -2.70 6.49
N GLY A 16 8.72 -1.43 6.50
CA GLY A 16 9.65 -0.32 6.42
C GLY A 16 8.92 1.00 6.51
N PRO A 17 9.66 2.11 6.63
CA PRO A 17 9.03 3.42 6.74
C PRO A 17 8.38 3.86 5.42
N ALA A 18 7.40 4.76 5.53
CA ALA A 18 6.82 5.39 4.35
C ALA A 18 7.89 6.22 3.66
N LYS A 19 7.87 6.20 2.34
CA LYS A 19 8.80 6.98 1.51
C LYS A 19 8.03 7.77 0.48
N PRO A 20 8.49 8.98 0.14
CA PRO A 20 7.85 9.73 -0.93
C PRO A 20 7.98 8.95 -2.24
N LYS A 21 6.89 8.90 -3.00
CA LYS A 21 6.93 8.29 -4.32
C LYS A 21 7.60 9.27 -5.28
N PRO A 22 8.62 8.86 -6.04
CA PRO A 22 9.24 9.77 -7.01
C PRO A 22 8.27 10.12 -8.13
N ASP A 23 8.34 11.37 -8.58
CA ASP A 23 7.56 11.80 -9.73
C ASP A 23 8.12 11.14 -10.98
N TYR A 24 7.23 10.73 -11.86
CA TYR A 24 7.59 10.10 -13.11
C TYR A 24 8.49 10.99 -13.99
N LYS A 25 8.20 12.28 -14.04
CA LYS A 25 8.94 13.21 -14.90
C LYS A 25 10.17 13.80 -14.23
N ASP A 26 10.14 13.97 -12.93
CA ASP A 26 11.24 14.56 -12.18
C ASP A 26 11.41 13.78 -10.88
N LYS A 27 12.38 12.88 -10.88
CA LYS A 27 12.58 11.96 -9.75
C LYS A 27 13.05 12.65 -8.47
N GLU A 28 13.46 13.91 -8.56
CA GLU A 28 13.81 14.67 -7.37
C GLU A 28 12.59 15.25 -6.66
N ARG A 29 11.45 15.18 -7.30
CA ARG A 29 10.20 15.67 -6.73
C ARG A 29 9.33 14.49 -6.33
N GLN A 30 8.49 14.73 -5.34
CA GLN A 30 7.50 13.75 -4.93
C GLN A 30 6.30 13.79 -5.88
N ALA A 31 5.84 12.61 -6.30
CA ALA A 31 4.64 12.51 -7.10
C ALA A 31 3.43 13.00 -6.31
N THR A 32 2.47 13.58 -7.01
CA THR A 32 1.24 14.06 -6.41
C THR A 32 0.03 13.54 -7.17
N THR A 33 -1.11 13.55 -6.50
CA THR A 33 -2.38 13.27 -7.16
C THR A 33 -2.76 14.44 -8.05
N ARG A 34 -3.83 14.29 -8.81
CA ARG A 34 -4.36 15.35 -9.63
C ARG A 34 -4.72 16.59 -8.79
N ASP A 35 -5.14 16.38 -7.55
CA ASP A 35 -5.52 17.45 -6.64
C ASP A 35 -4.32 18.02 -5.87
N GLY A 36 -3.12 17.55 -6.16
CA GLY A 36 -1.91 18.08 -5.54
C GLY A 36 -1.52 17.41 -4.23
N GLU A 37 -2.17 16.36 -3.82
CA GLU A 37 -1.79 15.64 -2.61
C GLU A 37 -0.54 14.81 -2.84
N PRO A 38 0.43 14.84 -1.92
CA PRO A 38 1.63 14.03 -2.08
C PRO A 38 1.32 12.55 -1.98
N ILE A 39 2.02 11.74 -2.76
CA ILE A 39 1.86 10.29 -2.75
C ILE A 39 3.05 9.65 -2.04
N TRP A 40 2.74 8.73 -1.13
CA TRP A 40 3.73 7.98 -0.37
C TRP A 40 3.67 6.52 -0.74
N THR A 41 4.79 5.82 -0.65
CA THR A 41 4.80 4.37 -0.78
C THR A 41 5.13 3.77 0.57
N VAL A 42 4.40 2.72 0.90
CA VAL A 42 4.57 2.00 2.15
C VAL A 42 4.83 0.54 1.82
N ARG A 43 5.85 -0.04 2.42
CA ARG A 43 6.14 -1.44 2.24
C ARG A 43 5.50 -2.23 3.37
N LEU A 44 4.63 -3.15 3.02
CA LEU A 44 3.88 -3.94 3.97
C LEU A 44 4.05 -5.43 3.70
N ASP A 45 4.12 -6.21 4.76
CA ASP A 45 3.98 -7.65 4.66
C ASP A 45 2.50 -7.98 4.80
N ALA A 46 1.95 -8.60 3.77
CA ALA A 46 0.59 -9.11 3.78
C ALA A 46 0.63 -10.57 4.18
N ILE A 47 -0.06 -10.90 5.25
CA ILE A 47 -0.01 -12.23 5.84
C ILE A 47 -1.40 -12.81 5.85
N GLU A 48 -1.55 -13.99 5.25
CA GLU A 48 -2.80 -14.74 5.30
C GLU A 48 -2.59 -15.95 6.22
N PRO A 49 -2.93 -15.84 7.49
CA PRO A 49 -2.61 -16.91 8.44
C PRO A 49 -3.21 -18.27 8.09
N GLU A 50 -4.43 -18.28 7.60
CA GLU A 50 -5.11 -19.53 7.26
C GLU A 50 -4.47 -20.26 6.10
N ARG A 51 -3.80 -19.54 5.20
CA ARG A 51 -3.14 -20.12 4.04
C ARG A 51 -1.65 -20.23 4.23
N GLU A 52 -1.16 -19.79 5.37
CA GLU A 52 0.27 -19.74 5.66
C GLU A 52 1.04 -19.01 4.56
N ALA A 53 0.40 -18.02 3.97
CA ALA A 53 0.98 -17.24 2.88
C ALA A 53 1.43 -15.87 3.38
N ARG A 54 2.56 -15.42 2.86
CA ARG A 54 3.11 -14.11 3.20
C ARG A 54 3.71 -13.49 1.95
N GLU A 55 3.45 -12.22 1.76
CA GLU A 55 3.98 -11.50 0.62
C GLU A 55 4.25 -10.06 0.99
N THR A 56 5.38 -9.51 0.54
CA THR A 56 5.68 -8.09 0.72
C THR A 56 5.11 -7.33 -0.47
N ILE A 57 4.33 -6.29 -0.17
CA ILE A 57 3.74 -5.45 -1.21
C ILE A 57 4.08 -3.99 -0.95
N TRP A 58 4.08 -3.19 -2.01
CA TRP A 58 4.22 -1.75 -1.94
C TRP A 58 2.86 -1.12 -2.19
N VAL A 59 2.42 -0.27 -1.26
CA VAL A 59 1.11 0.36 -1.31
C VAL A 59 1.28 1.87 -1.42
N GLU A 60 0.57 2.49 -2.37
CA GLU A 60 0.56 3.94 -2.53
C GLU A 60 -0.58 4.54 -1.71
N VAL A 61 -0.27 5.61 -1.00
CA VAL A 61 -1.23 6.34 -0.20
C VAL A 61 -1.01 7.83 -0.46
N ALA A 62 -2.10 8.55 -0.73
CA ALA A 62 -2.03 10.00 -0.95
C ALA A 62 -2.38 10.76 0.32
N GLY A 63 -1.81 11.94 0.48
CA GLY A 63 -2.11 12.81 1.60
C GLY A 63 -0.93 12.98 2.54
N ASP A 64 -1.23 13.05 3.83
CA ASP A 64 -0.20 13.23 4.84
C ASP A 64 0.68 11.99 4.95
N GLU A 65 1.93 12.21 5.33
CA GLU A 65 2.87 11.10 5.51
C GLU A 65 2.34 10.11 6.54
N PRO A 66 2.18 8.83 6.16
CA PRO A 66 1.76 7.82 7.13
C PRO A 66 2.83 7.65 8.20
N LYS A 67 2.44 7.79 9.45
CA LYS A 67 3.36 7.62 10.58
C LYS A 67 3.31 6.19 11.06
N LEU A 68 4.26 5.41 10.61
CA LEU A 68 4.27 3.98 10.81
C LEU A 68 5.53 3.53 11.53
N THR A 69 5.36 2.56 12.41
CA THR A 69 6.46 1.97 13.15
C THR A 69 6.73 0.57 12.59
N ALA A 70 7.99 0.28 12.32
CA ALA A 70 8.37 -1.03 11.77
C ALA A 70 7.84 -2.17 12.64
N ASP A 71 7.43 -3.24 12.01
CA ASP A 71 6.88 -4.45 12.61
C ASP A 71 5.52 -4.29 13.29
N GLU A 72 4.95 -3.10 13.26
CA GLU A 72 3.61 -2.90 13.82
C GLU A 72 2.54 -3.35 12.84
N LEU A 73 1.43 -3.85 13.38
CA LEU A 73 0.27 -4.17 12.57
C LEU A 73 -0.43 -2.88 12.15
N VAL A 74 -0.91 -2.87 10.93
CA VAL A 74 -1.62 -1.71 10.39
C VAL A 74 -2.97 -2.12 9.85
N GLN A 75 -3.86 -1.15 9.78
CA GLN A 75 -5.13 -1.25 9.10
C GLN A 75 -5.00 -0.56 7.75
N VAL A 76 -5.40 -1.25 6.70
CA VAL A 76 -5.36 -0.73 5.34
C VAL A 76 -6.79 -0.61 4.85
N ASP A 77 -7.23 0.62 4.60
CA ASP A 77 -8.59 0.87 4.14
C ASP A 77 -8.60 1.18 2.66
N GLY A 78 -9.56 0.61 1.95
CA GLY A 78 -9.74 0.88 0.54
C GLY A 78 -8.61 0.35 -0.33
N LEU A 79 -8.09 -0.81 -0.01
CA LEU A 79 -7.00 -1.40 -0.78
C LEU A 79 -7.50 -1.83 -2.15
N VAL A 80 -6.81 -1.36 -3.18
CA VAL A 80 -7.14 -1.63 -4.57
C VAL A 80 -5.91 -2.15 -5.28
N PHE A 81 -6.10 -3.18 -6.09
CA PHE A 81 -5.07 -3.66 -7.01
C PHE A 81 -5.37 -3.10 -8.38
N ALA A 82 -4.45 -2.31 -8.92
CA ALA A 82 -4.60 -1.66 -10.22
C ALA A 82 -3.35 -1.93 -11.08
N PRO A 83 -3.22 -3.15 -11.59
CA PRO A 83 -2.03 -3.51 -12.37
C PRO A 83 -2.00 -2.78 -13.70
N TRP A 84 -0.81 -2.56 -14.22
CA TRP A 84 -0.65 -1.99 -15.54
C TRP A 84 0.54 -2.64 -16.24
N ILE A 85 0.57 -2.52 -17.56
CA ILE A 85 1.62 -3.11 -18.38
C ILE A 85 2.66 -2.04 -18.68
N SER A 86 3.92 -2.34 -18.37
CA SER A 86 5.02 -1.42 -18.68
C SER A 86 5.86 -2.00 -19.80
N GLY A 87 6.64 -1.12 -20.43
CA GLY A 87 7.57 -1.50 -21.48
C GLY A 87 7.01 -1.23 -22.86
N PRO A 88 7.87 -1.32 -23.89
CA PRO A 88 7.43 -1.10 -25.26
C PRO A 88 6.45 -2.18 -25.71
N ALA A 89 5.53 -1.79 -26.55
CA ALA A 89 4.46 -2.69 -26.99
C ALA A 89 4.95 -3.94 -27.69
N ARG A 90 6.18 -3.99 -28.10
CA ARG A 90 6.71 -5.12 -28.88
C ARG A 90 7.61 -6.05 -28.11
N LYS A 91 8.08 -5.64 -26.93
CA LYS A 91 9.06 -6.39 -26.19
C LYS A 91 8.86 -6.23 -24.71
N ASP A 92 9.25 -7.24 -23.96
CA ASP A 92 9.42 -7.16 -22.52
C ASP A 92 8.26 -6.51 -21.78
N HIS A 93 7.05 -6.91 -22.17
CA HIS A 93 5.89 -6.48 -21.41
C HIS A 93 6.02 -7.00 -20.00
N LYS A 94 5.92 -6.11 -19.04
CA LYS A 94 5.89 -6.48 -17.63
C LYS A 94 4.59 -6.01 -17.02
N ILE A 95 3.97 -6.86 -16.25
CA ILE A 95 2.83 -6.47 -15.46
C ILE A 95 3.37 -5.85 -14.19
N VAL A 96 3.10 -4.57 -14.00
CA VAL A 96 3.49 -3.88 -12.78
C VAL A 96 2.36 -4.02 -11.78
N ARG A 97 2.67 -4.59 -10.64
CA ARG A 97 1.70 -4.73 -9.56
C ARG A 97 1.60 -3.39 -8.85
N ASN A 98 0.44 -2.81 -8.91
CA ASN A 98 0.21 -1.50 -8.31
C ASN A 98 -0.91 -1.62 -7.29
N PHE A 99 -0.59 -1.35 -6.03
CA PHE A 99 -1.55 -1.35 -4.95
C PHE A 99 -1.73 0.08 -4.46
N ARG A 100 -2.97 0.47 -4.20
CA ARG A 100 -3.30 1.76 -3.63
C ARG A 100 -4.24 1.56 -2.47
N ALA A 101 -4.17 2.45 -1.49
CA ALA A 101 -5.11 2.43 -0.38
C ALA A 101 -5.53 3.85 -0.06
N ASP A 102 -6.71 3.98 0.53
CA ASP A 102 -7.16 5.30 0.99
C ASP A 102 -6.38 5.71 2.21
N THR A 103 -6.18 4.81 3.15
CA THR A 103 -5.41 5.08 4.35
C THR A 103 -4.67 3.84 4.80
N VAL A 104 -3.52 4.07 5.44
CA VAL A 104 -2.76 3.05 6.16
C VAL A 104 -2.46 3.63 7.54
N THR A 105 -2.99 3.03 8.58
CA THR A 105 -2.83 3.52 9.95
C THR A 105 -2.41 2.39 10.87
N LEU A 106 -1.70 2.73 11.94
CA LEU A 106 -1.37 1.73 12.94
C LEU A 106 -2.67 1.17 13.52
N ALA A 107 -2.75 -0.13 13.68
CA ALA A 107 -3.96 -0.76 14.18
C ALA A 107 -4.34 -0.24 15.56
N SER A 108 -3.35 0.02 16.39
CA SER A 108 -3.59 0.56 17.73
C SER A 108 -4.05 2.01 17.70
N ALA A 109 -3.74 2.75 16.64
CA ALA A 109 -4.11 4.15 16.51
C ALA A 109 -5.42 4.36 15.79
N SER A 110 -6.00 3.30 15.22
CA SER A 110 -7.23 3.42 14.46
C SER A 110 -8.45 3.71 15.32
N GLY A 111 -8.33 3.57 16.63
CA GLY A 111 -9.44 3.75 17.53
C GLY A 111 -10.45 2.63 17.53
N LYS A 112 -10.26 1.62 16.73
CA LYS A 112 -11.17 0.49 16.71
C LYS A 112 -10.88 -0.41 17.88
N PRO A 113 -11.90 -0.87 18.58
CA PRO A 113 -11.67 -1.86 19.58
C PRO A 113 -11.04 -3.05 18.93
N SER A 114 -10.17 -3.55 19.62
CA SER A 114 -9.50 -4.69 19.17
C SER A 114 -10.42 -5.82 19.16
N ILE A 115 -10.92 -5.99 18.23
CA ILE A 115 -11.81 -6.76 18.12
C ILE A 115 -11.67 -7.98 18.18
N HIS A 116 -11.12 -8.01 18.27
CA HIS A 116 -11.08 -8.90 18.42
C HIS A 116 -10.77 -9.42 18.90
N ALA A 117 -10.55 -8.96 18.99
CA ALA A 117 -10.31 -9.27 19.58
C ALA A 117 -11.04 -10.11 20.03
N ALA A 118 -11.31 -10.28 20.04
CA ALA A 118 -11.92 -11.08 20.60
C ALA A 118 -12.16 -11.95 20.53
#